data_47a29998d000a6e2aaa3ac31147b7310
#
_entry.id   47a29998d000a6e2aaa3ac31147b7310
#
_cell.length_a   1.000
_cell.length_b   1.000
_cell.length_c   1.000
_cell.angle_alpha   90.00
_cell.angle_beta   90.00
_cell.angle_gamma   90.00
#
_symmetry.space_group_name_H-M   'P 1'
#
loop_
_entity.id
_entity.type
_entity.pdbx_description
1 polymer ?
#
loop_
_entity_poly.entity_id
_entity_poly.type
_entity_poly.pdbx_seq_one_letter_code
_entity_poly.pdbx_strand_id
1 'polypeptide(L)'
;MNSLLLCIPFAGLLLCIAVMPLVKPEWWEKHQALAVIVWSLLFIIPSIVLNGAGETTETVLECIVNDYLTFIVLLFGLFCVSGNITLEGNLAGSPAVNALFLAFGTLLSSCIGTTGASMLLVRPMIKMNSWRKNKAQIMIFFIFMISNMGGCLTPIGDPPLLMGFMRGVPFFWSLHLFPILIFNMILLLIIFYLIDKKQYRKDIANGLRPDISKPGVDIKVEGLHNIVFLVAIVVAVILSGTLPSLPMFQDAAGNVLGITIYKSVKLTFPAMIEIAIILLAALLSFKTTNEKIRTQNHFTWGAIQEVAILFIGIFITMQPALALLKTMGPNLGITEPYQMFWATGFLSSFLDNTPTYLVFLTTAGTLGFTSGIVTTVGTISVKILTEISCGAVFMGANTYIGNAPNFMVKSISDENGIRMPSFFGYMGWSLCILVPVFFIDMLVFFL
;
A
#
# COMPACT_ATOMS: atom_id res chain seq x y z
N MET A 1 8.09 -4.49 -27.71
CA MET A 1 6.83 -4.44 -26.91
C MET A 1 5.97 -3.19 -27.14
N ASN A 2 6.12 -2.48 -28.23
CA ASN A 2 5.46 -1.16 -28.44
C ASN A 2 4.04 -1.25 -29.05
N SER A 3 3.32 -2.31 -28.85
CA SER A 3 1.93 -2.45 -29.36
C SER A 3 0.93 -2.08 -28.28
N LEU A 4 0.07 -1.10 -28.53
CA LEU A 4 -1.03 -0.70 -27.65
C LEU A 4 -1.95 -1.88 -27.33
N LEU A 5 -2.10 -2.84 -28.26
CA LEU A 5 -2.91 -4.05 -28.07
C LEU A 5 -2.40 -4.93 -26.93
N LEU A 6 -1.09 -4.97 -26.67
CA LEU A 6 -0.52 -5.71 -25.55
C LEU A 6 -0.81 -5.10 -24.19
N CYS A 7 -1.28 -3.84 -24.13
CA CYS A 7 -1.71 -3.20 -22.89
C CYS A 7 -3.15 -3.57 -22.48
N ILE A 8 -3.95 -4.13 -23.40
CA ILE A 8 -5.35 -4.51 -23.13
C ILE A 8 -5.46 -5.50 -21.97
N PRO A 9 -4.61 -6.55 -21.85
CA PRO A 9 -4.66 -7.49 -20.73
C PRO A 9 -4.44 -6.80 -19.37
N PHE A 10 -3.54 -5.84 -19.29
CA PHE A 10 -3.31 -5.04 -18.07
C PHE A 10 -4.55 -4.24 -17.68
N ALA A 11 -5.11 -3.48 -18.62
CA ALA A 11 -6.34 -2.70 -18.37
C ALA A 11 -7.52 -3.61 -18.00
N GLY A 12 -7.66 -4.76 -18.68
CA GLY A 12 -8.69 -5.74 -18.40
C GLY A 12 -8.57 -6.37 -17.02
N LEU A 13 -7.36 -6.73 -16.60
CA LEU A 13 -7.10 -7.27 -15.25
C LEU A 13 -7.43 -6.22 -14.18
N LEU A 14 -6.96 -4.99 -14.34
CA LEU A 14 -7.26 -3.91 -13.40
C LEU A 14 -8.76 -3.63 -13.28
N LEU A 15 -9.50 -3.63 -14.41
CA LEU A 15 -10.96 -3.51 -14.40
C LEU A 15 -11.64 -4.70 -13.70
N CYS A 16 -11.13 -5.91 -13.87
CA CYS A 16 -11.65 -7.08 -13.15
C CYS A 16 -11.43 -6.92 -11.64
N ILE A 17 -10.23 -6.53 -11.21
CA ILE A 17 -9.92 -6.30 -9.79
C ILE A 17 -10.81 -5.20 -9.19
N ALA A 18 -11.09 -4.14 -9.94
CA ALA A 18 -11.92 -3.04 -9.48
C ALA A 18 -13.42 -3.37 -9.42
N VAL A 19 -13.93 -4.11 -10.40
CA VAL A 19 -15.37 -4.29 -10.60
C VAL A 19 -15.90 -5.60 -10.01
N MET A 20 -15.17 -6.71 -10.16
CA MET A 20 -15.69 -8.03 -9.79
C MET A 20 -15.97 -8.20 -8.29
N PRO A 21 -15.14 -7.69 -7.35
CA PRO A 21 -15.46 -7.73 -5.92
C PRO A 21 -16.77 -7.00 -5.58
N LEU A 22 -17.15 -6.00 -6.36
CA LEU A 22 -18.37 -5.20 -6.13
C LEU A 22 -19.62 -5.87 -6.74
N VAL A 23 -19.47 -6.50 -7.91
CA VAL A 23 -20.61 -7.04 -8.69
C VAL A 23 -20.88 -8.51 -8.36
N LYS A 24 -19.84 -9.31 -8.16
CA LYS A 24 -19.91 -10.75 -7.87
C LYS A 24 -18.83 -11.18 -6.87
N PRO A 25 -18.90 -10.74 -5.59
CA PRO A 25 -17.86 -11.00 -4.60
C PRO A 25 -17.57 -12.49 -4.40
N GLU A 26 -18.60 -13.33 -4.22
CA GLU A 26 -18.44 -14.78 -4.01
C GLU A 26 -17.78 -15.49 -5.21
N TRP A 27 -18.07 -15.03 -6.41
CA TRP A 27 -17.42 -15.56 -7.62
C TRP A 27 -15.97 -15.13 -7.66
N TRP A 28 -15.70 -13.87 -7.35
CA TRP A 28 -14.35 -13.29 -7.36
C TRP A 28 -13.43 -14.01 -6.39
N GLU A 29 -13.84 -14.18 -5.15
CA GLU A 29 -13.07 -14.90 -4.12
C GLU A 29 -12.61 -16.29 -4.59
N LYS A 30 -13.48 -16.99 -5.33
CA LYS A 30 -13.18 -18.35 -5.82
C LYS A 30 -12.39 -18.40 -7.12
N HIS A 31 -12.45 -17.36 -7.96
CA HIS A 31 -11.96 -17.40 -9.33
C HIS A 31 -10.94 -16.31 -9.67
N GLN A 32 -10.49 -15.53 -8.73
CA GLN A 32 -9.49 -14.48 -8.97
C GLN A 32 -8.20 -15.04 -9.57
N ALA A 33 -7.72 -16.20 -9.12
CA ALA A 33 -6.56 -16.86 -9.70
C ALA A 33 -6.78 -17.24 -11.19
N LEU A 34 -7.98 -17.71 -11.54
CA LEU A 34 -8.32 -18.00 -12.94
C LEU A 34 -8.32 -16.73 -13.79
N ALA A 35 -8.88 -15.62 -13.28
CA ALA A 35 -8.85 -14.34 -13.96
C ALA A 35 -7.41 -13.87 -14.22
N VAL A 36 -6.53 -13.97 -13.21
CA VAL A 36 -5.10 -13.65 -13.33
C VAL A 36 -4.43 -14.50 -14.40
N ILE A 37 -4.66 -15.82 -14.40
CA ILE A 37 -4.09 -16.73 -15.40
C ILE A 37 -4.56 -16.35 -16.80
N VAL A 38 -5.87 -16.12 -16.98
CA VAL A 38 -6.44 -15.78 -18.30
C VAL A 38 -5.83 -14.48 -18.84
N TRP A 39 -5.81 -13.40 -18.03
CA TRP A 39 -5.26 -12.13 -18.47
C TRP A 39 -3.74 -12.20 -18.72
N SER A 40 -3.00 -12.95 -17.91
CA SER A 40 -1.57 -13.20 -18.12
C SER A 40 -1.31 -13.96 -19.43
N LEU A 41 -2.09 -15.00 -19.74
CA LEU A 41 -1.98 -15.72 -20.99
C LEU A 41 -2.37 -14.87 -22.21
N LEU A 42 -3.39 -13.99 -22.06
CA LEU A 42 -3.77 -13.03 -23.10
C LEU A 42 -2.66 -11.98 -23.38
N PHE A 43 -1.72 -11.78 -22.47
CA PHE A 43 -0.51 -11.02 -22.71
C PHE A 43 0.62 -11.91 -23.28
N ILE A 44 0.93 -13.03 -22.62
CA ILE A 44 2.10 -13.85 -22.92
C ILE A 44 2.02 -14.45 -24.34
N ILE A 45 0.85 -15.00 -24.74
CA ILE A 45 0.71 -15.66 -26.04
C ILE A 45 0.91 -14.68 -27.21
N PRO A 46 0.22 -13.52 -27.28
CA PRO A 46 0.50 -12.53 -28.33
C PRO A 46 1.92 -11.96 -28.27
N SER A 47 2.48 -11.81 -27.08
CA SER A 47 3.87 -11.34 -26.91
C SER A 47 4.87 -12.32 -27.52
N ILE A 48 4.67 -13.64 -27.34
CA ILE A 48 5.51 -14.66 -27.97
C ILE A 48 5.44 -14.58 -29.51
N VAL A 49 4.25 -14.35 -30.04
CA VAL A 49 4.05 -14.24 -31.51
C VAL A 49 4.71 -12.98 -32.08
N LEU A 50 4.63 -11.86 -31.36
CA LEU A 50 5.10 -10.55 -31.85
C LEU A 50 6.60 -10.32 -31.59
N ASN A 51 7.11 -10.73 -30.44
CA ASN A 51 8.48 -10.42 -29.98
C ASN A 51 9.37 -11.67 -29.93
N GLY A 52 8.79 -12.88 -30.10
CA GLY A 52 9.50 -14.14 -29.96
C GLY A 52 9.52 -14.67 -28.52
N ALA A 53 9.65 -16.01 -28.43
CA ALA A 53 9.59 -16.72 -27.14
C ALA A 53 10.75 -16.30 -26.20
N GLY A 54 11.94 -16.09 -26.74
CA GLY A 54 13.13 -15.75 -25.94
C GLY A 54 13.05 -14.40 -25.25
N GLU A 55 12.54 -13.36 -25.94
CA GLU A 55 12.37 -12.02 -25.37
C GLU A 55 11.20 -11.98 -24.37
N THR A 56 10.09 -12.62 -24.71
CA THR A 56 8.93 -12.69 -23.81
C THR A 56 9.28 -13.42 -22.52
N THR A 57 10.00 -14.56 -22.59
CA THR A 57 10.44 -15.31 -21.41
C THR A 57 11.38 -14.47 -20.54
N GLU A 58 12.33 -13.74 -21.15
CA GLU A 58 13.24 -12.85 -20.44
C GLU A 58 12.48 -11.76 -19.67
N THR A 59 11.55 -11.08 -20.35
CA THR A 59 10.72 -10.03 -19.74
C THR A 59 9.87 -10.56 -18.57
N VAL A 60 9.22 -11.72 -18.75
CA VAL A 60 8.38 -12.31 -17.70
C VAL A 60 9.23 -12.77 -16.51
N LEU A 61 10.38 -13.41 -16.76
CA LEU A 61 11.28 -13.83 -15.68
C LEU A 61 11.92 -12.66 -14.96
N GLU A 62 12.33 -11.60 -15.70
CA GLU A 62 12.87 -10.38 -15.08
C GLU A 62 11.85 -9.77 -14.11
N CYS A 63 10.61 -9.63 -14.55
CA CYS A 63 9.53 -9.12 -13.72
C CYS A 63 9.26 -10.01 -12.49
N ILE A 64 9.23 -11.34 -12.66
CA ILE A 64 8.98 -12.26 -11.54
C ILE A 64 10.14 -12.24 -10.54
N VAL A 65 11.38 -12.25 -10.99
CA VAL A 65 12.56 -12.38 -10.13
C VAL A 65 12.94 -11.06 -9.47
N ASN A 66 12.94 -9.97 -10.22
CA ASN A 66 13.45 -8.69 -9.75
C ASN A 66 12.36 -7.81 -9.12
N ASP A 67 11.12 -7.90 -9.60
CA ASP A 67 10.02 -7.08 -9.09
C ASP A 67 9.13 -7.87 -8.11
N TYR A 68 8.47 -8.93 -8.60
CA TYR A 68 7.45 -9.63 -7.83
C TYR A 68 8.00 -10.37 -6.61
N LEU A 69 9.10 -11.13 -6.75
CA LEU A 69 9.62 -11.97 -5.66
C LEU A 69 10.02 -11.14 -4.44
N THR A 70 10.77 -10.08 -4.64
CA THR A 70 11.21 -9.19 -3.55
C THR A 70 10.01 -8.50 -2.90
N PHE A 71 9.09 -8.01 -3.73
CA PHE A 71 7.85 -7.36 -3.28
C PHE A 71 7.00 -8.28 -2.41
N ILE A 72 6.70 -9.50 -2.89
CA ILE A 72 5.80 -10.40 -2.16
C ILE A 72 6.43 -10.96 -0.88
N VAL A 73 7.74 -11.21 -0.89
CA VAL A 73 8.46 -11.67 0.31
C VAL A 73 8.43 -10.58 1.39
N LEU A 74 8.60 -9.31 1.01
CA LEU A 74 8.51 -8.21 1.97
C LEU A 74 7.11 -8.10 2.57
N LEU A 75 6.08 -8.09 1.73
CA LEU A 75 4.70 -8.03 2.21
C LEU A 75 4.35 -9.23 3.09
N PHE A 76 4.79 -10.42 2.71
CA PHE A 76 4.64 -11.63 3.51
C PHE A 76 5.33 -11.50 4.89
N GLY A 77 6.57 -11.02 4.92
CA GLY A 77 7.32 -10.81 6.16
C GLY A 77 6.62 -9.81 7.09
N LEU A 78 6.23 -8.65 6.56
CA LEU A 78 5.50 -7.63 7.32
C LEU A 78 4.15 -8.16 7.83
N PHE A 79 3.42 -8.87 6.99
CA PHE A 79 2.13 -9.48 7.34
C PHE A 79 2.27 -10.52 8.46
N CYS A 80 3.25 -11.42 8.36
CA CYS A 80 3.54 -12.43 9.38
C CYS A 80 3.91 -11.80 10.71
N VAL A 81 4.83 -10.84 10.71
CA VAL A 81 5.35 -10.25 11.94
C VAL A 81 4.33 -9.32 12.60
N SER A 82 3.63 -8.49 11.82
CA SER A 82 2.57 -7.62 12.36
C SER A 82 1.37 -8.41 12.90
N GLY A 83 1.01 -9.53 12.26
CA GLY A 83 -0.05 -10.42 12.72
C GLY A 83 0.25 -11.11 14.06
N ASN A 84 1.50 -11.12 14.49
CA ASN A 84 1.99 -11.64 15.77
C ASN A 84 2.08 -10.58 16.90
N ILE A 85 1.54 -9.39 16.68
CA ILE A 85 1.42 -8.34 17.71
C ILE A 85 -0.06 -8.08 17.94
N THR A 86 -0.50 -7.99 19.18
CA THR A 86 -1.86 -7.59 19.52
C THR A 86 -1.88 -6.42 20.50
N LEU A 87 -2.85 -5.54 20.33
CA LEU A 87 -3.14 -4.43 21.21
C LEU A 87 -4.46 -4.68 21.90
N GLU A 88 -4.45 -4.92 23.22
CA GLU A 88 -5.64 -5.03 24.05
C GLU A 88 -5.75 -3.83 25.00
N GLY A 89 -6.97 -3.41 25.28
CA GLY A 89 -7.21 -2.32 26.22
C GLY A 89 -8.68 -2.21 26.62
N ASN A 90 -8.90 -1.52 27.73
CA ASN A 90 -10.21 -1.18 28.25
C ASN A 90 -10.57 0.31 28.04
N LEU A 91 -9.92 0.96 27.07
CA LEU A 91 -10.20 2.36 26.73
C LEU A 91 -11.63 2.49 26.21
N ALA A 92 -12.37 3.45 26.75
CA ALA A 92 -13.65 3.85 26.20
C ALA A 92 -13.44 4.93 25.10
N GLY A 93 -13.98 4.67 23.91
CA GLY A 93 -13.87 5.61 22.79
C GLY A 93 -14.63 6.90 23.05
N SER A 94 -13.91 7.98 23.16
CA SER A 94 -14.43 9.36 23.11
C SER A 94 -13.84 10.08 21.89
N PRO A 95 -14.38 11.22 21.45
CA PRO A 95 -13.85 11.93 20.30
C PRO A 95 -12.35 12.25 20.40
N ALA A 96 -11.86 12.61 21.58
CA ALA A 96 -10.46 12.89 21.81
C ALA A 96 -9.60 11.61 21.79
N VAL A 97 -10.05 10.53 22.45
CA VAL A 97 -9.36 9.25 22.47
C VAL A 97 -9.29 8.64 21.06
N ASN A 98 -10.39 8.69 20.31
CA ASN A 98 -10.44 8.22 18.93
C ASN A 98 -9.50 9.02 18.04
N ALA A 99 -9.45 10.36 18.20
CA ALA A 99 -8.54 11.23 17.44
C ALA A 99 -7.06 10.91 17.74
N LEU A 100 -6.69 10.73 19.00
CA LEU A 100 -5.34 10.33 19.40
C LEU A 100 -4.97 8.94 18.84
N PHE A 101 -5.92 8.01 18.86
CA PHE A 101 -5.70 6.67 18.34
C PHE A 101 -5.51 6.69 16.81
N LEU A 102 -6.29 7.51 16.08
CA LEU A 102 -6.11 7.73 14.65
C LEU A 102 -4.75 8.37 14.35
N ALA A 103 -4.34 9.39 15.09
CA ALA A 103 -3.03 10.02 14.93
C ALA A 103 -1.88 9.03 15.16
N PHE A 104 -1.93 8.26 16.25
CA PHE A 104 -0.96 7.22 16.55
C PHE A 104 -0.90 6.16 15.44
N GLY A 105 -2.07 5.64 15.03
CA GLY A 105 -2.15 4.63 13.98
C GLY A 105 -1.63 5.13 12.63
N THR A 106 -1.87 6.39 12.30
CA THR A 106 -1.34 7.03 11.08
C THR A 106 0.18 7.01 11.06
N LEU A 107 0.84 7.39 12.15
CA LEU A 107 2.30 7.34 12.24
C LEU A 107 2.84 5.91 12.26
N LEU A 108 2.14 5.00 12.94
CA LEU A 108 2.51 3.59 13.00
C LEU A 108 2.47 2.92 11.62
N SER A 109 1.54 3.33 10.75
CA SER A 109 1.40 2.76 9.39
C SER A 109 2.67 2.90 8.56
N SER A 110 3.41 3.98 8.72
CA SER A 110 4.72 4.15 8.07
C SER A 110 5.79 3.17 8.57
N CYS A 111 5.60 2.58 9.74
CA CYS A 111 6.58 1.68 10.36
C CYS A 111 6.31 0.19 10.08
N ILE A 112 5.02 -0.20 10.00
CA ILE A 112 4.60 -1.60 9.89
C ILE A 112 3.75 -1.89 8.66
N GLY A 113 3.60 -0.91 7.79
CA GLY A 113 2.75 -0.95 6.60
C GLY A 113 1.29 -0.64 6.91
N THR A 114 0.59 -0.06 5.92
CA THR A 114 -0.84 0.29 6.01
C THR A 114 -1.72 -0.93 6.31
N THR A 115 -1.46 -2.06 5.67
CA THR A 115 -2.18 -3.32 5.93
C THR A 115 -1.91 -3.84 7.34
N GLY A 116 -0.65 -3.87 7.77
CA GLY A 116 -0.26 -4.33 9.11
C GLY A 116 -0.86 -3.47 10.22
N ALA A 117 -0.77 -2.14 10.09
CA ALA A 117 -1.36 -1.20 11.03
C ALA A 117 -2.89 -1.32 11.07
N SER A 118 -3.53 -1.49 9.91
CA SER A 118 -4.97 -1.66 9.83
C SER A 118 -5.44 -2.93 10.52
N MET A 119 -4.77 -4.06 10.30
CA MET A 119 -5.08 -5.32 10.99
C MET A 119 -4.91 -5.22 12.51
N LEU A 120 -3.83 -4.60 12.95
CA LEU A 120 -3.51 -4.45 14.37
C LEU A 120 -4.52 -3.55 15.09
N LEU A 121 -4.95 -2.46 14.46
CA LEU A 121 -5.66 -1.37 15.13
C LEU A 121 -7.18 -1.37 14.92
N VAL A 122 -7.69 -2.03 13.87
CA VAL A 122 -9.13 -1.99 13.54
C VAL A 122 -10.00 -2.59 14.65
N ARG A 123 -9.63 -3.75 15.20
CA ARG A 123 -10.39 -4.41 16.25
C ARG A 123 -10.36 -3.66 17.59
N PRO A 124 -9.19 -3.20 18.10
CA PRO A 124 -9.13 -2.29 19.24
C PRO A 124 -10.03 -1.05 19.07
N MET A 125 -10.00 -0.43 17.89
CA MET A 125 -10.84 0.74 17.58
C MET A 125 -12.34 0.40 17.66
N ILE A 126 -12.75 -0.74 17.10
CA ILE A 126 -14.13 -1.23 17.17
C ILE A 126 -14.53 -1.52 18.63
N LYS A 127 -13.66 -2.20 19.40
CA LYS A 127 -13.90 -2.57 20.80
C LYS A 127 -14.06 -1.36 21.69
N MET A 128 -13.18 -0.35 21.56
CA MET A 128 -13.27 0.92 22.31
C MET A 128 -14.61 1.64 22.09
N ASN A 129 -15.19 1.49 20.91
CA ASN A 129 -16.42 2.16 20.50
C ASN A 129 -17.65 1.21 20.48
N SER A 130 -17.56 0.02 21.10
CA SER A 130 -18.65 -0.99 21.11
C SER A 130 -19.94 -0.45 21.70
N TRP A 131 -19.86 0.41 22.72
CA TRP A 131 -20.99 1.03 23.39
C TRP A 131 -21.72 2.08 22.54
N ARG A 132 -21.11 2.58 21.43
CA ARG A 132 -21.66 3.61 20.55
C ARG A 132 -22.55 3.00 19.47
N LYS A 133 -23.65 3.70 19.15
CA LYS A 133 -24.52 3.38 18.03
C LYS A 133 -24.01 4.01 16.72
N ASN A 134 -23.62 5.29 16.79
CA ASN A 134 -23.16 6.06 15.65
C ASN A 134 -21.62 6.05 15.59
N LYS A 135 -21.03 5.10 14.86
CA LYS A 135 -19.58 4.89 14.84
C LYS A 135 -18.97 4.63 13.46
N ALA A 136 -19.77 4.62 12.38
CA ALA A 136 -19.27 4.39 11.02
C ALA A 136 -18.23 5.45 10.59
N GLN A 137 -18.41 6.72 10.99
CA GLN A 137 -17.46 7.80 10.70
C GLN A 137 -16.06 7.50 11.25
N ILE A 138 -15.96 6.80 12.38
CA ILE A 138 -14.67 6.43 12.97
C ILE A 138 -13.89 5.51 12.03
N MET A 139 -14.58 4.52 11.45
CA MET A 139 -13.98 3.58 10.52
C MET A 139 -13.66 4.21 9.16
N ILE A 140 -14.46 5.17 8.72
CA ILE A 140 -14.19 5.95 7.50
C ILE A 140 -12.87 6.72 7.66
N PHE A 141 -12.70 7.46 8.74
CA PHE A 141 -11.45 8.19 9.01
C PHE A 141 -10.27 7.26 9.30
N PHE A 142 -10.52 6.07 9.85
CA PHE A 142 -9.52 5.02 9.99
C PHE A 142 -8.96 4.64 8.61
N ILE A 143 -9.84 4.42 7.62
CA ILE A 143 -9.42 4.13 6.24
C ILE A 143 -8.66 5.32 5.66
N PHE A 144 -9.16 6.54 5.80
CA PHE A 144 -8.49 7.73 5.26
C PHE A 144 -7.06 7.87 5.78
N MET A 145 -6.88 7.72 7.08
CA MET A 145 -5.64 8.06 7.76
C MET A 145 -4.70 6.86 7.91
N ILE A 146 -5.16 5.78 8.55
CA ILE A 146 -4.30 4.63 8.90
C ILE A 146 -4.07 3.73 7.69
N SER A 147 -5.15 3.43 6.95
CA SER A 147 -5.06 2.50 5.82
C SER A 147 -4.46 3.09 4.55
N ASN A 148 -4.22 4.40 4.51
CA ASN A 148 -3.67 5.08 3.33
C ASN A 148 -2.60 6.11 3.69
N MET A 149 -2.99 7.33 4.08
CA MET A 149 -2.06 8.46 4.25
C MET A 149 -0.89 8.14 5.17
N GLY A 150 -1.13 7.36 6.22
CA GLY A 150 -0.10 6.98 7.18
C GLY A 150 1.05 6.16 6.60
N GLY A 151 0.87 5.53 5.45
CA GLY A 151 1.92 4.75 4.79
C GLY A 151 3.00 5.58 4.07
N CYS A 152 2.87 6.90 3.98
CA CYS A 152 3.67 7.70 3.05
C CYS A 152 5.12 7.98 3.48
N LEU A 153 5.53 7.72 4.72
CA LEU A 153 6.86 8.16 5.19
C LEU A 153 7.99 7.17 4.96
N THR A 154 7.70 5.94 4.61
CA THR A 154 8.72 4.93 4.33
C THR A 154 8.33 4.00 3.19
N PRO A 155 9.29 3.39 2.49
CA PRO A 155 9.00 2.39 1.47
C PRO A 155 8.25 1.16 1.97
N ILE A 156 8.38 0.81 3.24
CA ILE A 156 7.64 -0.29 3.85
C ILE A 156 6.24 0.10 4.32
N GLY A 157 5.95 1.41 4.36
CA GLY A 157 4.68 1.96 4.80
C GLY A 157 3.55 1.68 3.81
N ASP A 158 3.81 1.82 2.52
CA ASP A 158 2.82 1.55 1.48
C ASP A 158 3.49 1.01 0.20
N PRO A 159 2.90 0.02 -0.48
CA PRO A 159 3.46 -0.63 -1.66
C PRO A 159 3.94 0.30 -2.79
N PRO A 160 3.28 1.42 -3.13
CA PRO A 160 3.78 2.36 -4.12
C PRO A 160 5.19 2.86 -3.82
N LEU A 161 5.47 3.24 -2.57
CA LEU A 161 6.78 3.77 -2.20
C LEU A 161 7.85 2.69 -2.20
N LEU A 162 7.48 1.44 -1.89
CA LEU A 162 8.38 0.30 -2.07
C LEU A 162 8.78 0.16 -3.54
N MET A 163 7.83 0.27 -4.46
CA MET A 163 8.13 0.22 -5.90
C MET A 163 9.04 1.37 -6.33
N GLY A 164 8.86 2.56 -5.77
CA GLY A 164 9.78 3.69 -5.96
C GLY A 164 11.20 3.37 -5.49
N PHE A 165 11.32 2.80 -4.29
CA PHE A 165 12.59 2.35 -3.73
C PHE A 165 13.28 1.30 -4.61
N MET A 166 12.54 0.30 -5.07
CA MET A 166 13.06 -0.73 -6.00
C MET A 166 13.49 -0.14 -7.35
N ARG A 167 12.96 1.02 -7.72
CA ARG A 167 13.37 1.78 -8.93
C ARG A 167 14.49 2.80 -8.66
N GLY A 168 15.05 2.84 -7.45
CA GLY A 168 16.22 3.66 -7.11
C GLY A 168 15.90 4.93 -6.32
N VAL A 169 14.65 5.16 -5.91
CA VAL A 169 14.33 6.24 -4.97
C VAL A 169 14.98 5.91 -3.61
N PRO A 170 15.76 6.82 -2.99
CA PRO A 170 16.40 6.53 -1.71
C PRO A 170 15.39 6.20 -0.60
N PHE A 171 15.71 5.26 0.29
CA PHE A 171 14.81 4.79 1.36
C PHE A 171 14.24 5.94 2.20
N PHE A 172 15.10 6.87 2.63
CA PHE A 172 14.68 7.99 3.47
C PHE A 172 14.13 9.18 2.70
N TRP A 173 14.06 9.11 1.36
CA TRP A 173 13.50 10.19 0.56
C TRP A 173 12.04 10.49 0.91
N SER A 174 11.26 9.47 1.18
CA SER A 174 9.83 9.61 1.54
C SER A 174 9.59 10.42 2.82
N LEU A 175 10.60 10.61 3.68
CA LEU A 175 10.50 11.53 4.83
C LEU A 175 10.26 12.99 4.39
N HIS A 176 10.55 13.37 3.15
CA HIS A 176 10.18 14.68 2.59
C HIS A 176 8.65 14.89 2.57
N LEU A 177 7.87 13.82 2.61
CA LEU A 177 6.40 13.87 2.66
C LEU A 177 5.86 14.19 4.07
N PHE A 178 6.74 14.20 5.10
CA PHE A 178 6.34 14.42 6.49
C PHE A 178 5.54 15.73 6.71
N PRO A 179 5.95 16.90 6.18
CA PRO A 179 5.17 18.14 6.33
C PRO A 179 3.76 18.02 5.75
N ILE A 180 3.62 17.36 4.59
CA ILE A 180 2.33 17.17 3.92
C ILE A 180 1.45 16.21 4.73
N LEU A 181 2.03 15.11 5.23
CA LEU A 181 1.30 14.18 6.10
C LEU A 181 0.80 14.86 7.37
N ILE A 182 1.65 15.62 8.06
CA ILE A 182 1.25 16.32 9.30
C ILE A 182 0.14 17.34 9.03
N PHE A 183 0.25 18.08 7.94
CA PHE A 183 -0.77 19.04 7.52
C PHE A 183 -2.12 18.35 7.30
N ASN A 184 -2.15 17.29 6.50
CA ASN A 184 -3.33 16.48 6.24
C ASN A 184 -3.89 15.84 7.51
N MET A 185 -3.02 15.27 8.35
CA MET A 185 -3.40 14.65 9.61
C MET A 185 -4.10 15.66 10.52
N ILE A 186 -3.57 16.87 10.67
CA ILE A 186 -4.18 17.93 11.49
C ILE A 186 -5.56 18.31 10.94
N LEU A 187 -5.68 18.57 9.63
CA LEU A 187 -6.95 18.92 9.02
C LEU A 187 -8.00 17.81 9.20
N LEU A 188 -7.63 16.58 8.91
CA LEU A 188 -8.54 15.44 9.04
C LEU A 188 -8.92 15.16 10.49
N LEU A 189 -8.01 15.33 11.45
CA LEU A 189 -8.32 15.17 12.88
C LEU A 189 -9.27 16.26 13.39
N ILE A 190 -9.16 17.49 12.91
CA ILE A 190 -10.10 18.56 13.23
C ILE A 190 -11.49 18.23 12.69
N ILE A 191 -11.58 17.86 11.42
CA ILE A 191 -12.85 17.48 10.77
C ILE A 191 -13.46 16.26 11.48
N PHE A 192 -12.66 15.23 11.72
CA PHE A 192 -13.06 14.03 12.46
C PHE A 192 -13.62 14.38 13.84
N TYR A 193 -12.87 15.15 14.63
CA TYR A 193 -13.28 15.51 15.98
C TYR A 193 -14.63 16.23 16.03
N LEU A 194 -14.87 17.16 15.10
CA LEU A 194 -16.14 17.88 15.00
C LEU A 194 -17.30 16.95 14.65
N ILE A 195 -17.10 16.05 13.68
CA ILE A 195 -18.12 15.08 13.25
C ILE A 195 -18.37 14.06 14.37
N ASP A 196 -17.31 13.47 14.94
CA ASP A 196 -17.42 12.45 15.98
C ASP A 196 -18.02 13.01 17.28
N LYS A 197 -17.69 14.23 17.66
CA LYS A 197 -18.29 14.93 18.81
C LYS A 197 -19.80 15.12 18.67
N LYS A 198 -20.27 15.41 17.44
CA LYS A 198 -21.71 15.51 17.14
C LYS A 198 -22.41 14.16 17.32
N GLN A 199 -21.82 13.08 16.82
CA GLN A 199 -22.38 11.74 16.96
C GLN A 199 -22.28 11.20 18.40
N TYR A 200 -21.16 11.46 19.09
CA TYR A 200 -20.97 11.16 20.50
C TYR A 200 -22.06 11.78 21.37
N ARG A 201 -22.35 13.09 21.17
CA ARG A 201 -23.40 13.78 21.91
C ARG A 201 -24.78 13.16 21.68
N LYS A 202 -25.08 12.69 20.45
CA LYS A 202 -26.32 11.97 20.16
C LYS A 202 -26.40 10.64 20.89
N ASP A 203 -25.30 9.89 20.95
CA ASP A 203 -25.25 8.62 21.65
C ASP A 203 -25.49 8.83 23.15
N ILE A 204 -24.86 9.83 23.77
CA ILE A 204 -25.08 10.18 25.19
C ILE A 204 -26.52 10.64 25.43
N ALA A 205 -27.11 11.45 24.56
CA ALA A 205 -28.49 11.93 24.66
C ALA A 205 -29.49 10.75 24.60
N ASN A 206 -29.15 9.69 23.86
CA ASN A 206 -29.93 8.47 23.77
C ASN A 206 -29.72 7.50 24.98
N GLY A 207 -29.02 7.95 26.03
CA GLY A 207 -28.78 7.15 27.25
C GLY A 207 -27.65 6.14 27.15
N LEU A 208 -26.92 6.09 26.02
CA LEU A 208 -25.78 5.21 25.87
C LEU A 208 -24.59 5.76 26.70
N ARG A 209 -23.91 4.86 27.39
CA ARG A 209 -22.75 5.21 28.25
C ARG A 209 -21.62 4.21 27.98
N PRO A 210 -20.36 4.66 28.05
CA PRO A 210 -19.24 3.74 28.05
C PRO A 210 -19.30 2.83 29.29
N ASP A 211 -18.99 1.55 29.08
CA ASP A 211 -18.85 0.62 30.21
C ASP A 211 -17.50 0.89 30.92
N ILE A 212 -17.54 1.60 32.02
CA ILE A 212 -16.38 1.96 32.85
C ILE A 212 -16.31 1.00 34.07
N SER A 213 -16.68 -0.24 33.89
CA SER A 213 -16.70 -1.24 34.98
C SER A 213 -15.31 -1.50 35.58
N LYS A 214 -14.24 -1.14 34.91
CA LYS A 214 -12.86 -1.25 35.38
C LYS A 214 -12.20 0.13 35.39
N PRO A 215 -11.97 0.73 36.56
CA PRO A 215 -11.23 1.99 36.64
C PRO A 215 -9.76 1.77 36.27
N GLY A 216 -9.24 2.59 35.36
CA GLY A 216 -7.85 2.58 34.92
C GLY A 216 -7.70 2.29 33.44
N VAL A 217 -6.62 2.82 32.86
CA VAL A 217 -6.22 2.54 31.49
C VAL A 217 -5.31 1.30 31.56
N ASP A 218 -5.83 0.14 31.19
CA ASP A 218 -5.03 -1.08 31.06
C ASP A 218 -4.82 -1.35 29.57
N ILE A 219 -3.70 -0.90 29.03
CA ILE A 219 -3.27 -1.16 27.66
C ILE A 219 -2.20 -2.25 27.73
N LYS A 220 -2.46 -3.37 27.11
CA LYS A 220 -1.51 -4.48 26.98
C LYS A 220 -1.14 -4.67 25.52
N VAL A 221 0.15 -4.66 25.25
CA VAL A 221 0.69 -5.05 23.95
C VAL A 221 1.31 -6.42 24.14
N GLU A 222 0.74 -7.44 23.50
CA GLU A 222 1.31 -8.78 23.50
C GLU A 222 2.10 -8.98 22.20
N GLY A 223 3.15 -9.81 22.25
CA GLY A 223 4.01 -10.05 21.10
C GLY A 223 5.05 -8.94 20.83
N LEU A 224 5.39 -8.12 21.82
CA LEU A 224 6.28 -6.96 21.66
C LEU A 224 7.67 -7.32 21.13
N HIS A 225 8.17 -8.56 21.38
CA HIS A 225 9.43 -9.06 20.82
C HIS A 225 9.43 -9.08 19.29
N ASN A 226 8.27 -9.10 18.64
CA ASN A 226 8.15 -9.04 17.18
C ASN A 226 8.60 -7.69 16.60
N ILE A 227 8.69 -6.64 17.41
CA ILE A 227 9.30 -5.36 16.98
C ILE A 227 10.75 -5.57 16.53
N VAL A 228 11.50 -6.49 17.15
CA VAL A 228 12.87 -6.82 16.73
C VAL A 228 12.87 -7.40 15.31
N PHE A 229 11.91 -8.23 14.98
CA PHE A 229 11.77 -8.80 13.64
C PHE A 229 11.30 -7.76 12.62
N LEU A 230 10.43 -6.82 13.01
CA LEU A 230 10.08 -5.68 12.15
C LEU A 230 11.31 -4.82 11.84
N VAL A 231 12.12 -4.50 12.85
CA VAL A 231 13.36 -3.76 12.66
C VAL A 231 14.33 -4.54 11.75
N ALA A 232 14.44 -5.86 11.91
CA ALA A 232 15.26 -6.69 11.03
C ALA A 232 14.79 -6.63 9.56
N ILE A 233 13.48 -6.64 9.32
CA ILE A 233 12.91 -6.45 7.97
C ILE A 233 13.28 -5.07 7.40
N VAL A 234 13.11 -4.00 8.19
CA VAL A 234 13.49 -2.63 7.77
C VAL A 234 14.97 -2.57 7.40
N VAL A 235 15.83 -3.14 8.24
CA VAL A 235 17.28 -3.20 7.98
C VAL A 235 17.58 -4.01 6.72
N ALA A 236 16.90 -5.13 6.49
CA ALA A 236 17.07 -5.92 5.27
C ALA A 236 16.73 -5.12 4.00
N VAL A 237 15.62 -4.37 4.02
CA VAL A 237 15.24 -3.49 2.90
C VAL A 237 16.25 -2.36 2.69
N ILE A 238 16.74 -1.72 3.75
CA ILE A 238 17.79 -0.68 3.62
C ILE A 238 19.07 -1.29 3.04
N LEU A 239 19.46 -2.49 3.50
CA LEU A 239 20.63 -3.20 2.99
C LEU A 239 20.49 -3.52 1.50
N SER A 240 19.33 -3.97 1.04
CA SER A 240 19.14 -4.30 -0.37
C SER A 240 19.34 -3.10 -1.32
N GLY A 241 19.08 -1.88 -0.83
CA GLY A 241 19.34 -0.65 -1.58
C GLY A 241 20.78 -0.13 -1.46
N THR A 242 21.52 -0.51 -0.41
CA THR A 242 22.88 0.00 -0.16
C THR A 242 23.99 -0.98 -0.55
N LEU A 243 23.79 -2.27 -0.37
CA LEU A 243 24.76 -3.32 -0.69
C LEU A 243 25.18 -3.32 -2.20
N PRO A 244 24.29 -3.06 -3.17
CA PRO A 244 24.68 -2.99 -4.57
C PRO A 244 25.78 -1.99 -4.90
N SER A 245 25.94 -0.94 -4.10
CA SER A 245 26.99 0.08 -4.30
C SER A 245 28.35 -0.32 -3.74
N LEU A 246 28.43 -1.39 -2.93
CA LEU A 246 29.68 -1.84 -2.33
C LEU A 246 30.52 -2.66 -3.32
N PRO A 247 31.84 -2.43 -3.43
CA PRO A 247 32.72 -3.15 -4.37
C PRO A 247 32.67 -4.68 -4.24
N MET A 248 32.41 -5.21 -3.03
CA MET A 248 32.32 -6.65 -2.81
C MET A 248 31.10 -7.33 -3.45
N PHE A 249 30.10 -6.52 -3.83
CA PHE A 249 28.89 -7.00 -4.52
C PHE A 249 28.87 -6.62 -6.01
N GLN A 250 29.99 -6.11 -6.54
CA GLN A 250 30.14 -5.73 -7.96
C GLN A 250 31.22 -6.54 -8.64
N ASP A 251 31.03 -6.78 -9.94
CA ASP A 251 32.07 -7.31 -10.81
C ASP A 251 33.05 -6.20 -11.25
N ALA A 252 34.10 -6.57 -11.97
CA ALA A 252 35.09 -5.62 -12.48
C ALA A 252 34.50 -4.53 -13.43
N ALA A 253 33.32 -4.77 -13.98
CA ALA A 253 32.59 -3.84 -14.84
C ALA A 253 31.56 -2.98 -14.06
N GLY A 254 31.45 -3.15 -12.73
CA GLY A 254 30.51 -2.42 -11.88
C GLY A 254 29.08 -3.01 -11.85
N ASN A 255 28.85 -4.18 -12.46
CA ASN A 255 27.55 -4.81 -12.41
C ASN A 255 27.37 -5.56 -11.08
N VAL A 256 26.16 -5.54 -10.53
CA VAL A 256 25.85 -6.25 -9.29
C VAL A 256 25.97 -7.77 -9.50
N LEU A 257 26.66 -8.42 -8.57
CA LEU A 257 26.85 -9.87 -8.57
C LEU A 257 25.57 -10.59 -8.16
N GLY A 258 25.33 -11.76 -8.78
CA GLY A 258 24.17 -12.59 -8.48
C GLY A 258 24.17 -13.89 -9.27
N ILE A 259 23.15 -14.70 -9.07
CA ILE A 259 22.92 -15.95 -9.78
C ILE A 259 22.12 -15.66 -11.06
N THR A 260 22.71 -15.96 -12.21
CA THR A 260 22.02 -15.85 -13.50
C THR A 260 20.99 -16.97 -13.63
N ILE A 261 19.72 -16.59 -13.83
CA ILE A 261 18.60 -17.54 -14.02
C ILE A 261 18.36 -17.78 -15.50
N TYR A 262 18.32 -16.71 -16.30
CA TYR A 262 18.11 -16.82 -17.73
C TYR A 262 18.65 -15.57 -18.43
N LYS A 263 19.54 -15.71 -19.42
CA LYS A 263 20.17 -14.63 -20.18
C LYS A 263 20.67 -13.47 -19.26
N SER A 264 20.02 -12.31 -19.32
CA SER A 264 20.34 -11.15 -18.51
C SER A 264 19.68 -11.17 -17.11
N VAL A 265 18.67 -12.03 -16.90
CA VAL A 265 17.94 -12.10 -15.64
C VAL A 265 18.79 -12.72 -14.54
N LYS A 266 19.06 -11.94 -13.50
CA LYS A 266 19.85 -12.36 -12.35
C LYS A 266 19.11 -12.11 -11.05
N LEU A 267 19.16 -13.06 -10.12
CA LEU A 267 18.82 -12.79 -8.72
C LEU A 267 20.11 -12.32 -8.01
N THR A 268 20.15 -11.06 -7.64
CA THR A 268 21.35 -10.44 -7.07
C THR A 268 21.61 -10.92 -5.63
N PHE A 269 22.88 -10.99 -5.20
CA PHE A 269 23.22 -11.37 -3.82
C PHE A 269 22.61 -10.43 -2.77
N PRO A 270 22.55 -9.10 -2.96
CA PRO A 270 21.79 -8.21 -2.06
C PRO A 270 20.32 -8.60 -1.92
N ALA A 271 19.63 -8.90 -3.01
CA ALA A 271 18.23 -9.35 -2.98
C ALA A 271 18.08 -10.71 -2.27
N MET A 272 19.01 -11.64 -2.47
CA MET A 272 19.01 -12.92 -1.75
C MET A 272 19.18 -12.74 -0.23
N ILE A 273 20.06 -11.82 0.19
CA ILE A 273 20.26 -11.48 1.61
C ILE A 273 18.99 -10.89 2.19
N GLU A 274 18.36 -9.95 1.49
CA GLU A 274 17.08 -9.37 1.89
C GLU A 274 16.01 -10.44 2.10
N ILE A 275 15.77 -11.27 1.09
CA ILE A 275 14.81 -12.36 1.12
C ILE A 275 15.10 -13.30 2.29
N ALA A 276 16.35 -13.70 2.49
CA ALA A 276 16.74 -14.60 3.57
C ALA A 276 16.47 -14.02 4.96
N ILE A 277 16.80 -12.74 5.19
CA ILE A 277 16.54 -12.06 6.47
C ILE A 277 15.03 -11.95 6.72
N ILE A 278 14.25 -11.57 5.71
CA ILE A 278 12.80 -11.41 5.86
C ILE A 278 12.11 -12.74 6.16
N LEU A 279 12.46 -13.81 5.42
CA LEU A 279 11.90 -15.15 5.66
C LEU A 279 12.31 -15.70 7.02
N LEU A 280 13.55 -15.48 7.44
CA LEU A 280 14.03 -15.88 8.77
C LEU A 280 13.28 -15.10 9.87
N ALA A 281 13.11 -13.79 9.72
CA ALA A 281 12.33 -12.96 10.64
C ALA A 281 10.88 -13.44 10.76
N ALA A 282 10.21 -13.73 9.64
CA ALA A 282 8.85 -14.29 9.62
C ALA A 282 8.80 -15.65 10.34
N LEU A 283 9.72 -16.56 10.03
CA LEU A 283 9.79 -17.89 10.63
C LEU A 283 10.02 -17.81 12.15
N LEU A 284 10.97 -16.99 12.60
CA LEU A 284 11.25 -16.80 14.02
C LEU A 284 10.07 -16.15 14.75
N SER A 285 9.44 -15.14 14.14
CA SER A 285 8.21 -14.53 14.65
C SER A 285 7.13 -15.58 14.90
N PHE A 286 6.88 -16.46 13.92
CA PHE A 286 5.89 -17.54 14.05
C PHE A 286 6.25 -18.56 15.14
N LYS A 287 7.53 -18.92 15.28
CA LYS A 287 8.00 -19.90 16.26
C LYS A 287 8.03 -19.36 17.70
N THR A 288 8.35 -18.08 17.87
CA THR A 288 8.51 -17.47 19.21
C THR A 288 7.22 -16.86 19.76
N THR A 289 6.21 -16.63 18.91
CA THR A 289 4.94 -16.04 19.33
C THR A 289 3.89 -17.10 19.62
N ASN A 290 3.19 -16.93 20.74
CA ASN A 290 2.10 -17.84 21.13
C ASN A 290 0.97 -17.78 20.10
N GLU A 291 0.44 -18.96 19.72
CA GLU A 291 -0.67 -19.06 18.77
C GLU A 291 -1.95 -18.32 19.23
N LYS A 292 -2.13 -18.16 20.54
CA LYS A 292 -3.25 -17.39 21.13
C LYS A 292 -3.28 -15.96 20.61
N ILE A 293 -2.12 -15.32 20.39
CA ILE A 293 -2.02 -13.96 19.86
C ILE A 293 -2.57 -13.91 18.42
N ARG A 294 -2.21 -14.87 17.60
CA ARG A 294 -2.72 -14.97 16.21
C ARG A 294 -4.23 -15.22 16.17
N THR A 295 -4.72 -16.06 17.07
CA THR A 295 -6.17 -16.32 17.19
C THR A 295 -6.92 -15.06 17.61
N GLN A 296 -6.38 -14.28 18.54
CA GLN A 296 -6.95 -12.99 18.96
C GLN A 296 -6.98 -11.97 17.81
N ASN A 297 -5.94 -11.96 16.98
CA ASN A 297 -5.89 -11.12 15.77
C ASN A 297 -6.75 -11.68 14.62
N HIS A 298 -7.37 -12.86 14.78
CA HIS A 298 -8.04 -13.57 13.68
C HIS A 298 -7.15 -13.66 12.44
N PHE A 299 -5.88 -13.98 12.66
CA PHE A 299 -4.90 -14.11 11.59
C PHE A 299 -5.30 -15.21 10.62
N THR A 300 -5.40 -14.90 9.35
CA THR A 300 -5.64 -15.84 8.25
C THR A 300 -4.69 -15.57 7.09
N TRP A 301 -4.36 -16.59 6.33
CA TRP A 301 -3.50 -16.46 5.16
C TRP A 301 -4.21 -15.83 3.95
N GLY A 302 -5.55 -15.68 3.99
CA GLY A 302 -6.34 -15.23 2.86
C GLY A 302 -5.87 -13.91 2.26
N ALA A 303 -5.64 -12.89 3.11
CA ALA A 303 -5.23 -11.56 2.64
C ALA A 303 -3.90 -11.58 1.88
N ILE A 304 -2.86 -12.26 2.40
CA ILE A 304 -1.56 -12.33 1.72
C ILE A 304 -1.59 -13.22 0.48
N GLN A 305 -2.42 -14.27 0.47
CA GLN A 305 -2.63 -15.11 -0.71
C GLN A 305 -3.32 -14.33 -1.84
N GLU A 306 -4.34 -13.54 -1.51
CA GLU A 306 -5.01 -12.67 -2.47
C GLU A 306 -4.03 -11.69 -3.10
N VAL A 307 -3.26 -10.98 -2.28
CA VAL A 307 -2.21 -10.06 -2.75
C VAL A 307 -1.21 -10.79 -3.65
N ALA A 308 -0.71 -11.96 -3.25
CA ALA A 308 0.24 -12.72 -4.04
C ALA A 308 -0.31 -13.10 -5.43
N ILE A 309 -1.58 -13.56 -5.48
CA ILE A 309 -2.23 -13.96 -6.74
C ILE A 309 -2.47 -12.76 -7.65
N LEU A 310 -2.99 -11.66 -7.11
CA LEU A 310 -3.33 -10.50 -7.93
C LEU A 310 -2.09 -9.80 -8.47
N PHE A 311 -1.08 -9.61 -7.63
CA PHE A 311 0.10 -8.85 -8.02
C PHE A 311 0.98 -9.59 -9.02
N ILE A 312 1.06 -10.92 -9.03
CA ILE A 312 1.81 -11.62 -10.09
C ILE A 312 1.19 -11.34 -11.46
N GLY A 313 -0.15 -11.32 -11.56
CA GLY A 313 -0.84 -10.94 -12.79
C GLY A 313 -0.62 -9.50 -13.19
N ILE A 314 -0.71 -8.58 -12.23
CA ILE A 314 -0.45 -7.14 -12.45
C ILE A 314 0.97 -6.95 -12.98
N PHE A 315 1.98 -7.49 -12.31
CA PHE A 315 3.38 -7.34 -12.70
C PHE A 315 3.66 -7.90 -14.09
N ILE A 316 3.12 -9.05 -14.43
CA ILE A 316 3.28 -9.67 -15.76
C ILE A 316 2.60 -8.81 -16.83
N THR A 317 1.35 -8.43 -16.63
CA THR A 317 0.55 -7.76 -17.67
C THR A 317 0.89 -6.29 -17.86
N MET A 318 1.50 -5.61 -16.86
CA MET A 318 1.85 -4.20 -16.96
C MET A 318 3.13 -3.93 -17.79
N GLN A 319 3.96 -4.94 -18.09
CA GLN A 319 5.24 -4.75 -18.79
C GLN A 319 5.12 -3.99 -20.11
N PRO A 320 4.16 -4.31 -21.01
CA PRO A 320 3.99 -3.54 -22.24
C PRO A 320 3.54 -2.10 -22.00
N ALA A 321 2.74 -1.84 -20.96
CA ALA A 321 2.35 -0.48 -20.61
C ALA A 321 3.56 0.36 -20.16
N LEU A 322 4.43 -0.20 -19.32
CA LEU A 322 5.66 0.47 -18.89
C LEU A 322 6.62 0.72 -20.07
N ALA A 323 6.76 -0.26 -20.97
CA ALA A 323 7.59 -0.11 -22.17
C ALA A 323 7.03 0.98 -23.12
N LEU A 324 5.71 1.03 -23.29
CA LEU A 324 5.07 2.06 -24.11
C LEU A 324 5.23 3.45 -23.50
N LEU A 325 5.08 3.59 -22.19
CA LEU A 325 5.24 4.85 -21.48
C LEU A 325 6.68 5.40 -21.57
N LYS A 326 7.68 4.54 -21.56
CA LYS A 326 9.08 4.95 -21.79
C LYS A 326 9.28 5.66 -23.13
N THR A 327 8.49 5.34 -24.16
CA THR A 327 8.59 5.92 -25.49
C THR A 327 7.61 7.06 -25.73
N MET A 328 6.41 7.00 -25.15
CA MET A 328 5.32 7.95 -25.39
C MET A 328 5.08 8.92 -24.24
N GLY A 329 5.71 8.72 -23.09
CA GLY A 329 5.49 9.52 -21.90
C GLY A 329 5.51 11.04 -22.13
N PRO A 330 6.52 11.58 -22.84
CA PRO A 330 6.59 13.02 -23.14
C PRO A 330 5.39 13.56 -23.94
N ASN A 331 4.75 12.69 -24.74
CA ASN A 331 3.62 13.08 -25.59
C ASN A 331 2.26 13.04 -24.89
N LEU A 332 2.20 12.58 -23.63
CA LEU A 332 0.95 12.53 -22.85
C LEU A 332 0.48 13.92 -22.38
N GLY A 333 1.36 14.93 -22.44
CA GLY A 333 1.03 16.31 -22.02
C GLY A 333 0.86 16.47 -20.51
N ILE A 334 1.22 15.46 -19.70
CA ILE A 334 1.21 15.50 -18.23
C ILE A 334 2.65 15.82 -17.79
N THR A 335 2.95 17.09 -17.65
CA THR A 335 4.30 17.58 -17.37
C THR A 335 4.39 18.38 -16.08
N GLU A 336 3.26 19.01 -15.70
CA GLU A 336 3.21 19.86 -14.53
C GLU A 336 2.98 19.04 -13.25
N PRO A 337 3.56 19.47 -12.13
CA PRO A 337 3.44 18.81 -10.85
C PRO A 337 1.98 18.54 -10.46
N TYR A 338 1.11 19.55 -10.42
CA TYR A 338 -0.29 19.37 -10.05
C TYR A 338 -1.06 18.40 -10.97
N GLN A 339 -0.66 18.32 -12.27
CA GLN A 339 -1.24 17.34 -13.21
C GLN A 339 -0.87 15.92 -12.79
N MET A 340 0.41 15.69 -12.41
CA MET A 340 0.89 14.41 -11.91
C MET A 340 0.14 13.99 -10.65
N PHE A 341 -0.06 14.90 -9.69
CA PHE A 341 -0.82 14.65 -8.48
C PHE A 341 -2.24 14.18 -8.77
N TRP A 342 -3.01 14.97 -9.54
CA TRP A 342 -4.41 14.66 -9.81
C TRP A 342 -4.58 13.44 -10.72
N ALA A 343 -3.74 13.29 -11.76
CA ALA A 343 -3.82 12.15 -12.67
C ALA A 343 -3.47 10.84 -11.94
N THR A 344 -2.37 10.83 -11.17
CA THR A 344 -1.98 9.69 -10.34
C THR A 344 -3.08 9.37 -9.32
N GLY A 345 -3.55 10.38 -8.61
CA GLY A 345 -4.54 10.23 -7.56
C GLY A 345 -5.91 9.77 -8.08
N PHE A 346 -6.36 10.30 -9.22
CA PHE A 346 -7.60 9.86 -9.83
C PHE A 346 -7.55 8.37 -10.20
N LEU A 347 -6.47 7.94 -10.85
CA LEU A 347 -6.31 6.52 -11.17
C LEU A 347 -6.19 5.67 -9.91
N SER A 348 -5.39 6.09 -8.92
CA SER A 348 -5.24 5.39 -7.65
C SER A 348 -6.54 5.25 -6.86
N SER A 349 -7.50 6.13 -7.08
CA SER A 349 -8.81 6.04 -6.44
C SER A 349 -9.63 4.82 -6.88
N PHE A 350 -9.39 4.32 -8.10
CA PHE A 350 -10.18 3.23 -8.71
C PHE A 350 -9.35 2.01 -9.07
N LEU A 351 -8.06 2.20 -9.25
CA LEU A 351 -7.09 1.13 -9.47
C LEU A 351 -6.20 1.02 -8.24
N ASP A 352 -5.58 -0.14 -8.05
CA ASP A 352 -4.58 -0.29 -6.98
C ASP A 352 -3.50 0.79 -7.10
N ASN A 353 -3.08 1.34 -5.94
CA ASN A 353 -2.14 2.45 -5.87
C ASN A 353 -0.74 2.09 -6.41
N THR A 354 -0.34 0.84 -6.32
CA THR A 354 1.00 0.37 -6.72
C THR A 354 1.23 0.42 -8.23
N PRO A 355 0.40 -0.22 -9.09
CA PRO A 355 0.57 -0.12 -10.53
C PRO A 355 0.39 1.32 -11.02
N THR A 356 -0.50 2.07 -10.40
CA THR A 356 -0.70 3.49 -10.72
C THR A 356 0.56 4.29 -10.48
N TYR A 357 1.20 4.11 -9.33
CA TYR A 357 2.46 4.77 -9.02
C TYR A 357 3.56 4.45 -10.05
N LEU A 358 3.73 3.17 -10.42
CA LEU A 358 4.74 2.75 -11.41
C LEU A 358 4.51 3.36 -12.78
N VAL A 359 3.26 3.46 -13.22
CA VAL A 359 2.88 4.12 -14.48
C VAL A 359 3.34 5.57 -14.48
N PHE A 360 3.00 6.34 -13.46
CA PHE A 360 3.36 7.76 -13.39
C PHE A 360 4.83 7.99 -13.08
N LEU A 361 5.48 7.15 -12.27
CA LEU A 361 6.92 7.20 -12.05
C LEU A 361 7.68 6.98 -13.36
N THR A 362 7.25 5.99 -14.15
CA THR A 362 7.86 5.70 -15.46
C THR A 362 7.65 6.87 -16.44
N THR A 363 6.45 7.44 -16.46
CA THR A 363 6.14 8.62 -17.28
C THR A 363 7.01 9.81 -16.88
N ALA A 364 7.13 10.10 -15.58
CA ALA A 364 7.95 11.19 -15.07
C ALA A 364 9.45 11.02 -15.41
N GLY A 365 9.94 9.78 -15.38
CA GLY A 365 11.32 9.46 -15.76
C GLY A 365 11.67 9.79 -17.22
N THR A 366 10.66 9.93 -18.10
CA THR A 366 10.86 10.29 -19.52
C THR A 366 10.83 11.79 -19.80
N LEU A 367 10.53 12.63 -18.80
CA LEU A 367 10.43 14.09 -18.99
C LEU A 367 11.77 14.80 -19.14
N GLY A 368 12.90 14.09 -18.99
CA GLY A 368 14.23 14.62 -19.28
C GLY A 368 14.77 15.62 -18.27
N PHE A 369 14.41 15.48 -16.99
CA PHE A 369 14.97 16.31 -15.93
C PHE A 369 16.49 16.11 -15.79
N THR A 370 17.23 17.21 -15.67
CA THR A 370 18.68 17.22 -15.47
C THR A 370 19.08 17.19 -14.00
N SER A 371 18.14 17.50 -13.08
CA SER A 371 18.34 17.50 -11.63
C SER A 371 17.17 16.84 -10.92
N GLY A 372 17.46 16.11 -9.85
CA GLY A 372 16.46 15.40 -9.07
C GLY A 372 16.95 14.05 -8.58
N ILE A 373 16.03 13.12 -8.39
CA ILE A 373 16.31 11.75 -7.95
C ILE A 373 16.59 10.88 -9.19
N VAL A 374 17.76 10.28 -9.22
CA VAL A 374 18.16 9.35 -10.27
C VAL A 374 17.53 7.99 -10.00
N THR A 375 16.76 7.50 -10.96
CA THR A 375 16.05 6.22 -10.86
C THR A 375 16.35 5.35 -12.08
N THR A 376 15.96 4.08 -12.04
CA THR A 376 16.09 3.16 -13.18
C THR A 376 15.22 3.53 -14.39
N VAL A 377 14.24 4.42 -14.20
CA VAL A 377 13.35 4.91 -15.27
C VAL A 377 13.73 6.28 -15.80
N GLY A 378 14.71 6.95 -15.17
CA GLY A 378 15.20 8.29 -15.52
C GLY A 378 15.36 9.18 -14.28
N THR A 379 15.83 10.40 -14.49
CA THR A 379 15.91 11.42 -13.43
C THR A 379 14.55 12.09 -13.26
N ILE A 380 14.05 12.15 -12.02
CA ILE A 380 12.74 12.72 -11.69
C ILE A 380 12.93 13.89 -10.74
N SER A 381 12.30 15.03 -11.02
CA SER A 381 12.37 16.18 -10.11
C SER A 381 11.75 15.81 -8.75
N VAL A 382 12.33 16.34 -7.67
CA VAL A 382 11.83 16.08 -6.29
C VAL A 382 10.37 16.47 -6.15
N LYS A 383 9.96 17.59 -6.79
CA LYS A 383 8.59 18.08 -6.74
C LYS A 383 7.61 17.08 -7.39
N ILE A 384 7.89 16.64 -8.63
CA ILE A 384 7.05 15.67 -9.34
C ILE A 384 6.99 14.32 -8.59
N LEU A 385 8.11 13.84 -8.04
CA LEU A 385 8.13 12.61 -7.28
C LEU A 385 7.28 12.71 -6.01
N THR A 386 7.32 13.88 -5.33
CA THR A 386 6.45 14.19 -4.18
C THR A 386 4.98 14.06 -4.55
N GLU A 387 4.59 14.62 -5.68
CA GLU A 387 3.20 14.68 -6.10
C GLU A 387 2.66 13.35 -6.59
N ILE A 388 3.46 12.58 -7.33
CA ILE A 388 3.11 11.21 -7.69
C ILE A 388 2.95 10.37 -6.42
N SER A 389 3.84 10.51 -5.46
CA SER A 389 3.80 9.76 -4.20
C SER A 389 2.57 10.11 -3.36
N CYS A 390 2.28 11.39 -3.20
CA CYS A 390 1.07 11.85 -2.50
C CYS A 390 -0.20 11.44 -3.25
N GLY A 391 -0.25 11.61 -4.56
CA GLY A 391 -1.39 11.21 -5.38
C GLY A 391 -1.69 9.72 -5.25
N ALA A 392 -0.68 8.87 -5.41
CA ALA A 392 -0.85 7.43 -5.31
C ALA A 392 -1.29 6.98 -3.92
N VAL A 393 -0.62 7.44 -2.86
CA VAL A 393 -0.86 6.98 -1.48
C VAL A 393 -2.14 7.61 -0.90
N PHE A 394 -2.33 8.91 -1.04
CA PHE A 394 -3.43 9.60 -0.37
C PHE A 394 -4.78 9.36 -1.05
N MET A 395 -4.83 9.41 -2.38
CA MET A 395 -6.09 9.26 -3.10
C MET A 395 -6.55 7.80 -3.24
N GLY A 396 -5.71 6.81 -2.91
CA GLY A 396 -6.14 5.44 -2.69
C GLY A 396 -7.24 5.33 -1.62
N ALA A 397 -7.32 6.30 -0.71
CA ALA A 397 -8.38 6.41 0.28
C ALA A 397 -9.76 6.81 -0.29
N ASN A 398 -9.86 7.25 -1.54
CA ASN A 398 -11.13 7.77 -2.09
C ASN A 398 -12.19 6.71 -2.30
N THR A 399 -11.81 5.46 -2.47
CA THR A 399 -12.74 4.33 -2.64
C THR A 399 -12.31 3.12 -1.80
N TYR A 400 -13.21 2.14 -1.69
CA TYR A 400 -12.86 0.87 -1.02
C TYR A 400 -11.87 0.01 -1.80
N ILE A 401 -11.74 0.23 -3.11
CA ILE A 401 -10.89 -0.57 -4.01
C ILE A 401 -9.55 0.09 -4.34
N GLY A 402 -9.34 1.35 -3.95
CA GLY A 402 -8.11 2.08 -4.27
C GLY A 402 -6.88 1.58 -3.49
N ASN A 403 -7.07 0.87 -2.38
CA ASN A 403 -6.00 0.21 -1.64
C ASN A 403 -6.57 -1.01 -0.88
N ALA A 404 -5.84 -2.12 -0.83
CA ALA A 404 -6.26 -3.38 -0.23
C ALA A 404 -6.78 -3.26 1.22
N PRO A 405 -6.14 -2.53 2.16
CA PRO A 405 -6.64 -2.39 3.53
C PRO A 405 -8.00 -1.70 3.65
N ASN A 406 -8.44 -0.92 2.66
CA ASN A 406 -9.73 -0.23 2.70
C ASN A 406 -10.91 -1.21 2.75
N PHE A 407 -10.89 -2.18 1.83
CA PHE A 407 -11.94 -3.20 1.77
C PHE A 407 -11.88 -4.13 2.99
N MET A 408 -10.68 -4.47 3.45
CA MET A 408 -10.48 -5.28 4.66
C MET A 408 -11.08 -4.60 5.89
N VAL A 409 -10.82 -3.32 6.12
CA VAL A 409 -11.38 -2.55 7.24
C VAL A 409 -12.91 -2.46 7.14
N LYS A 410 -13.44 -2.26 5.93
CA LYS A 410 -14.88 -2.29 5.67
C LYS A 410 -15.48 -3.64 6.07
N SER A 411 -14.92 -4.75 5.58
CA SER A 411 -15.42 -6.11 5.85
C SER A 411 -15.41 -6.41 7.35
N ILE A 412 -14.29 -6.17 8.04
CA ILE A 412 -14.17 -6.37 9.48
C ILE A 412 -15.18 -5.50 10.24
N SER A 413 -15.44 -4.27 9.78
CA SER A 413 -16.41 -3.37 10.41
C SER A 413 -17.85 -3.91 10.27
N ASP A 414 -18.22 -4.35 9.07
CA ASP A 414 -19.56 -4.93 8.79
C ASP A 414 -19.78 -6.22 9.59
N GLU A 415 -18.79 -7.11 9.66
CA GLU A 415 -18.82 -8.34 10.48
C GLU A 415 -19.01 -8.05 11.97
N ASN A 416 -18.53 -6.91 12.46
CA ASN A 416 -18.69 -6.46 13.84
C ASN A 416 -19.90 -5.54 14.04
N GLY A 417 -20.86 -5.56 13.12
CA GLY A 417 -22.14 -4.85 13.24
C GLY A 417 -22.06 -3.33 13.02
N ILE A 418 -20.97 -2.82 12.45
CA ILE A 418 -20.86 -1.44 12.03
C ILE A 418 -21.31 -1.35 10.57
N ARG A 419 -22.49 -0.81 10.33
CA ARG A 419 -22.99 -0.62 8.98
C ARG A 419 -22.17 0.43 8.24
N MET A 420 -21.21 -0.04 7.45
CA MET A 420 -20.40 0.84 6.62
C MET A 420 -21.23 1.37 5.44
N PRO A 421 -20.93 2.58 4.93
CA PRO A 421 -21.59 3.08 3.73
C PRO A 421 -21.40 2.14 2.54
N SER A 422 -22.37 2.15 1.62
CA SER A 422 -22.19 1.51 0.31
C SER A 422 -21.01 2.14 -0.43
N PHE A 423 -20.57 1.51 -1.52
CA PHE A 423 -19.45 2.02 -2.32
C PHE A 423 -19.61 3.50 -2.69
N PHE A 424 -20.75 3.87 -3.27
CA PHE A 424 -21.03 5.27 -3.63
C PHE A 424 -21.27 6.16 -2.40
N GLY A 425 -21.83 5.60 -1.30
CA GLY A 425 -21.95 6.32 -0.03
C GLY A 425 -20.60 6.69 0.57
N TYR A 426 -19.62 5.78 0.50
CA TYR A 426 -18.25 6.05 0.94
C TYR A 426 -17.56 7.09 0.03
N MET A 427 -17.72 6.97 -1.30
CA MET A 427 -17.24 7.99 -2.22
C MET A 427 -17.82 9.38 -1.92
N GLY A 428 -19.09 9.47 -1.49
CA GLY A 428 -19.67 10.72 -1.00
C GLY A 428 -18.89 11.31 0.18
N TRP A 429 -18.44 10.49 1.13
CA TRP A 429 -17.58 10.93 2.23
C TRP A 429 -16.22 11.43 1.73
N SER A 430 -15.54 10.68 0.86
CA SER A 430 -14.24 11.07 0.32
C SER A 430 -14.34 12.33 -0.55
N LEU A 431 -15.35 12.45 -1.41
CA LEU A 431 -15.57 13.65 -2.21
C LEU A 431 -15.83 14.89 -1.35
N CYS A 432 -16.55 14.76 -0.23
CA CYS A 432 -16.85 15.89 0.64
C CYS A 432 -15.71 16.26 1.59
N ILE A 433 -14.81 15.34 1.91
CA ILE A 433 -13.75 15.54 2.91
C ILE A 433 -12.37 15.51 2.29
N LEU A 434 -12.01 14.41 1.59
CA LEU A 434 -10.65 14.24 1.07
C LEU A 434 -10.36 15.13 -0.13
N VAL A 435 -11.29 15.22 -1.10
CA VAL A 435 -11.05 16.02 -2.30
C VAL A 435 -10.84 17.51 -1.96
N PRO A 436 -11.61 18.15 -1.06
CA PRO A 436 -11.29 19.50 -0.59
C PRO A 436 -9.92 19.61 0.10
N VAL A 437 -9.53 18.62 0.89
CA VAL A 437 -8.20 18.60 1.54
C VAL A 437 -7.11 18.49 0.47
N PHE A 438 -7.25 17.61 -0.50
CA PHE A 438 -6.29 17.48 -1.62
C PHE A 438 -6.21 18.74 -2.49
N PHE A 439 -7.33 19.47 -2.63
CA PHE A 439 -7.30 20.75 -3.31
C PHE A 439 -6.48 21.79 -2.51
N ILE A 440 -6.57 21.78 -1.19
CA ILE A 440 -5.74 22.62 -0.33
C ILE A 440 -4.27 22.19 -0.44
N ASP A 441 -3.96 20.88 -0.47
CA ASP A 441 -2.61 20.38 -0.68
C ASP A 441 -2.02 20.91 -2.00
N MET A 442 -2.80 20.86 -3.07
CA MET A 442 -2.39 21.40 -4.37
C MET A 442 -2.01 22.88 -4.27
N LEU A 443 -2.84 23.69 -3.60
CA LEU A 443 -2.60 25.13 -3.46
C LEU A 443 -1.39 25.45 -2.57
N VAL A 444 -1.13 24.65 -1.54
CA VAL A 444 -0.11 24.93 -0.52
C VAL A 444 1.25 24.34 -0.91
N PHE A 445 1.27 23.14 -1.51
CA PHE A 445 2.51 22.39 -1.73
C PHE A 445 2.86 22.16 -3.20
N PHE A 446 1.87 22.20 -4.11
CA PHE A 446 2.06 21.70 -5.48
C PHE A 446 1.96 22.79 -6.57
N LEU A 447 1.49 23.97 -6.26
CA LEU A 447 1.59 25.17 -7.09
C LEU A 447 2.78 26.03 -6.66
#